data_b090648ee119abd7f9ee3f1225d6bd08
#
_entry.id   b090648ee119abd7f9ee3f1225d6bd08
#
_cell.length_a   1.000
_cell.length_b   1.000
_cell.length_c   1.000
_cell.angle_alpha   90.00
_cell.angle_beta   90.00
_cell.angle_gamma   90.00
#
_symmetry.space_group_name_H-M   'P 1'
#
loop_
_entity.id
_entity.type
_entity.pdbx_description
1 polymer ?
#
loop_
_entity_poly.entity_id
_entity_poly.type
_entity_poly.pdbx_seq_one_letter_code
_entity_poly.pdbx_strand_id
1 'polypeptide(L)'
;MVLLLSAASQAAIAGGESPIYGVTIPQGYREWQMIAPAAEAAPLDELRVVLGNPLAIKAIKNATQPFPDGTILVKLAYKKKQSDDFAPATVPGEPTTVQVMVKDSRRYASTGGWGFGRFINGVPADLAQHQTCFACHAARVKDRDYVFTRYAP
;
A
#
# COMPACT_ATOMS: atom_id res chain seq x y z
N MET A 1 22.44 -43.56 11.61
CA MET A 1 21.24 -42.84 11.11
C MET A 1 21.46 -41.36 11.37
N VAL A 2 21.95 -40.61 10.37
CA VAL A 2 22.32 -39.21 10.49
C VAL A 2 21.14 -38.40 9.97
N LEU A 3 20.46 -37.64 10.85
CA LEU A 3 19.43 -36.68 10.45
C LEU A 3 20.12 -35.46 9.86
N LEU A 4 19.95 -35.25 8.55
CA LEU A 4 20.26 -33.99 7.88
C LEU A 4 19.12 -33.00 8.15
N LEU A 5 19.34 -32.05 9.06
CA LEU A 5 18.47 -30.87 9.18
C LEU A 5 18.77 -29.97 7.98
N SER A 6 17.83 -29.88 7.04
CA SER A 6 17.85 -28.88 6.00
C SER A 6 17.40 -27.56 6.61
N ALA A 7 18.33 -26.63 6.82
CA ALA A 7 18.03 -25.24 7.14
C ALA A 7 17.42 -24.58 5.89
N ALA A 8 16.11 -24.38 5.89
CA ALA A 8 15.46 -23.51 4.91
C ALA A 8 15.94 -22.08 5.14
N SER A 9 16.81 -21.61 4.26
CA SER A 9 17.22 -20.20 4.21
C SER A 9 15.99 -19.35 3.85
N GLN A 10 15.39 -18.71 4.84
CA GLN A 10 14.44 -17.63 4.58
C GLN A 10 15.26 -16.47 4.01
N ALA A 11 15.13 -16.24 2.72
CA ALA A 11 15.63 -15.03 2.10
C ALA A 11 14.93 -13.84 2.80
N ALA A 12 15.66 -13.13 3.63
CA ALA A 12 15.22 -11.85 4.19
C ALA A 12 14.93 -10.93 2.99
N ILE A 13 13.67 -10.58 2.79
CA ILE A 13 13.30 -9.50 1.88
C ILE A 13 13.94 -8.26 2.49
N ALA A 14 14.99 -7.75 1.86
CA ALA A 14 15.65 -6.51 2.25
C ALA A 14 14.72 -5.33 1.92
N GLY A 15 13.64 -5.20 2.68
CA GLY A 15 12.76 -4.05 2.66
C GLY A 15 13.35 -2.97 3.55
N GLY A 16 14.02 -1.97 2.96
CA GLY A 16 14.46 -0.80 3.69
C GLY A 16 13.27 0.04 4.21
N GLU A 17 13.56 0.99 5.10
CA GLU A 17 12.59 1.99 5.55
C GLU A 17 12.43 3.11 4.51
N SER A 18 11.21 3.61 4.34
CA SER A 18 10.96 4.76 3.47
C SER A 18 11.65 6.02 4.00
N PRO A 19 12.24 6.85 3.13
CA PRO A 19 12.73 8.16 3.51
C PRO A 19 11.64 9.00 4.19
N ILE A 20 12.00 9.89 5.11
CA ILE A 20 11.15 10.81 5.88
C ILE A 20 10.32 10.09 6.96
N TYR A 21 9.63 9.00 6.61
CA TYR A 21 8.61 8.39 7.47
C TYR A 21 9.07 7.12 8.19
N GLY A 22 10.12 6.44 7.69
CA GLY A 22 10.57 5.17 8.26
C GLY A 22 9.51 4.06 8.18
N VAL A 23 8.65 4.11 7.16
CA VAL A 23 7.63 3.08 6.90
C VAL A 23 8.27 1.93 6.14
N THR A 24 7.92 0.71 6.50
CA THR A 24 8.34 -0.52 5.83
C THR A 24 7.16 -1.23 5.16
N ILE A 25 7.43 -2.15 4.25
CA ILE A 25 6.40 -3.06 3.73
C ILE A 25 6.01 -4.04 4.86
N PRO A 26 4.74 -4.07 5.31
CA PRO A 26 4.33 -4.96 6.39
C PRO A 26 4.37 -6.42 5.94
N GLN A 27 4.79 -7.31 6.84
CA GLN A 27 4.76 -8.73 6.56
C GLN A 27 3.31 -9.24 6.44
N GLY A 28 3.08 -10.22 5.57
CA GLY A 28 1.79 -10.87 5.41
C GLY A 28 0.68 -9.99 4.80
N TYR A 29 1.00 -8.80 4.32
CA TYR A 29 -0.02 -7.87 3.79
C TYR A 29 -0.82 -8.44 2.60
N ARG A 30 -0.28 -9.40 1.88
CA ARG A 30 -0.98 -10.03 0.74
C ARG A 30 -2.16 -10.90 1.16
N GLU A 31 -2.21 -11.31 2.43
CA GLU A 31 -3.33 -12.05 3.04
C GLU A 31 -4.41 -11.11 3.60
N TRP A 32 -4.20 -9.79 3.51
CA TRP A 32 -5.16 -8.83 4.04
C TRP A 32 -6.36 -8.68 3.12
N GLN A 33 -7.48 -8.27 3.71
CA GLN A 33 -8.72 -8.06 2.97
C GLN A 33 -8.59 -6.88 2.00
N MET A 34 -9.12 -7.07 0.80
CA MET A 34 -9.26 -6.02 -0.20
C MET A 34 -10.27 -4.97 0.27
N ILE A 35 -9.90 -3.70 0.12
CA ILE A 35 -10.78 -2.56 0.32
C ILE A 35 -11.45 -2.19 -1.00
N ALA A 36 -10.67 -1.92 -2.03
CA ALA A 36 -11.18 -1.62 -3.35
C ALA A 36 -10.11 -1.80 -4.44
N PRO A 37 -10.49 -2.29 -5.63
CA PRO A 37 -9.69 -2.18 -6.85
C PRO A 37 -9.96 -0.84 -7.54
N ALA A 38 -9.08 -0.42 -8.44
CA ALA A 38 -9.33 0.66 -9.39
C ALA A 38 -8.49 0.51 -10.65
N ALA A 39 -9.01 1.04 -11.76
CA ALA A 39 -8.25 1.29 -12.97
C ALA A 39 -7.90 2.78 -13.02
N GLU A 40 -6.61 3.09 -13.10
CA GLU A 40 -6.13 4.47 -13.23
C GLU A 40 -5.89 4.78 -14.71
N ALA A 41 -6.31 5.97 -15.15
CA ALA A 41 -6.06 6.44 -16.49
C ALA A 41 -4.63 7.00 -16.62
N ALA A 42 -4.24 7.37 -17.85
CA ALA A 42 -2.99 8.10 -18.06
C ALA A 42 -2.89 9.35 -17.18
N PRO A 43 -1.70 9.72 -16.71
CA PRO A 43 -0.39 9.20 -17.10
C PRO A 43 0.04 7.92 -16.36
N LEU A 44 -0.67 7.47 -15.31
CA LEU A 44 -0.29 6.27 -14.56
C LEU A 44 -0.55 4.99 -15.37
N ASP A 45 -1.74 4.90 -15.93
CA ASP A 45 -2.22 3.77 -16.73
C ASP A 45 -2.00 2.42 -16.04
N GLU A 46 -2.51 2.32 -14.82
CA GLU A 46 -2.30 1.19 -13.93
C GLU A 46 -3.61 0.54 -13.48
N LEU A 47 -3.56 -0.76 -13.20
CA LEU A 47 -4.51 -1.43 -12.33
C LEU A 47 -3.96 -1.41 -10.90
N ARG A 48 -4.84 -1.14 -9.93
CA ARG A 48 -4.45 -1.15 -8.52
C ARG A 48 -5.46 -1.86 -7.65
N VAL A 49 -4.99 -2.33 -6.51
CA VAL A 49 -5.84 -2.79 -5.41
C VAL A 49 -5.31 -2.20 -4.10
N VAL A 50 -6.22 -1.83 -3.21
CA VAL A 50 -5.87 -1.40 -1.86
C VAL A 50 -6.34 -2.47 -0.88
N LEU A 51 -5.40 -2.93 -0.06
CA LEU A 51 -5.61 -3.88 1.03
C LEU A 51 -5.54 -3.13 2.37
N GLY A 52 -6.24 -3.64 3.37
CA GLY A 52 -6.19 -3.08 4.72
C GLY A 52 -5.97 -4.16 5.77
N ASN A 53 -5.21 -3.82 6.82
CA ASN A 53 -5.16 -4.69 7.99
C ASN A 53 -6.55 -4.76 8.67
N PRO A 54 -6.80 -5.69 9.61
CA PRO A 54 -8.12 -5.87 10.23
C PRO A 54 -8.68 -4.56 10.81
N LEU A 55 -7.82 -3.70 11.36
CA LEU A 55 -8.22 -2.41 11.91
C LEU A 55 -8.69 -1.43 10.82
N ALA A 56 -7.97 -1.37 9.69
CA ALA A 56 -8.36 -0.57 8.53
C ALA A 56 -9.71 -1.02 7.97
N ILE A 57 -9.91 -2.31 7.81
CA ILE A 57 -11.16 -2.89 7.31
C ILE A 57 -12.34 -2.52 8.22
N LYS A 58 -12.17 -2.66 9.54
CA LYS A 58 -13.20 -2.28 10.51
C LYS A 58 -13.52 -0.78 10.43
N ALA A 59 -12.50 0.07 10.39
CA ALA A 59 -12.68 1.52 10.33
C ALA A 59 -13.40 1.96 9.05
N ILE A 60 -12.99 1.44 7.88
CA ILE A 60 -13.61 1.79 6.59
C ILE A 60 -15.05 1.32 6.50
N LYS A 61 -15.37 0.09 6.92
CA LYS A 61 -16.74 -0.43 6.92
C LYS A 61 -17.68 0.37 7.82
N ASN A 62 -17.17 0.86 8.93
CA ASN A 62 -17.94 1.65 9.91
C ASN A 62 -17.88 3.16 9.65
N ALA A 63 -17.25 3.59 8.54
CA ALA A 63 -17.01 5.01 8.23
C ALA A 63 -16.35 5.78 9.40
N THR A 64 -15.50 5.10 10.17
CA THR A 64 -14.81 5.70 11.33
C THR A 64 -13.74 6.67 10.86
N GLN A 65 -13.83 7.93 11.30
CA GLN A 65 -12.85 8.98 11.06
C GLN A 65 -12.68 9.85 12.31
N PRO A 66 -11.46 10.26 12.63
CA PRO A 66 -10.21 9.85 11.98
C PRO A 66 -9.95 8.34 12.11
N PHE A 67 -9.15 7.79 11.21
CA PHE A 67 -8.71 6.39 11.33
C PHE A 67 -7.95 6.18 12.65
N PRO A 68 -8.18 5.08 13.36
CA PRO A 68 -7.46 4.79 14.59
C PRO A 68 -5.97 4.50 14.33
N ASP A 69 -5.13 4.84 15.31
CA ASP A 69 -3.70 4.49 15.29
C ASP A 69 -3.51 2.98 15.13
N GLY A 70 -2.52 2.57 14.35
CA GLY A 70 -2.31 1.18 13.94
C GLY A 70 -3.05 0.77 12.66
N THR A 71 -3.87 1.63 12.07
CA THR A 71 -4.43 1.41 10.72
C THR A 71 -3.31 1.36 9.70
N ILE A 72 -3.32 0.32 8.86
CA ILE A 72 -2.36 0.18 7.75
C ILE A 72 -3.11 -0.10 6.47
N LEU A 73 -2.78 0.68 5.44
CA LEU A 73 -3.28 0.53 4.08
C LEU A 73 -2.12 0.18 3.15
N VAL A 74 -2.31 -0.79 2.27
CA VAL A 74 -1.32 -1.15 1.26
C VAL A 74 -1.94 -1.10 -0.12
N LYS A 75 -1.40 -0.24 -0.99
CA LYS A 75 -1.75 -0.20 -2.42
C LYS A 75 -0.75 -1.03 -3.21
N LEU A 76 -1.25 -1.97 -3.98
CA LEU A 76 -0.52 -2.69 -5.01
C LEU A 76 -0.89 -2.09 -6.37
N ALA A 77 0.09 -1.78 -7.20
CA ALA A 77 -0.13 -1.25 -8.54
C ALA A 77 0.61 -2.09 -9.60
N TYR A 78 -0.02 -2.21 -10.77
CA TYR A 78 0.45 -3.05 -11.86
C TYR A 78 0.21 -2.34 -13.19
N LYS A 79 1.09 -2.55 -14.17
CA LYS A 79 0.79 -2.19 -15.56
C LYS A 79 -0.44 -2.93 -16.04
N LYS A 80 -1.22 -2.27 -16.89
CA LYS A 80 -2.31 -2.93 -17.59
C LYS A 80 -1.75 -3.89 -18.64
N LYS A 81 -2.27 -5.10 -18.67
CA LYS A 81 -1.99 -6.10 -19.70
C LYS A 81 -3.30 -6.61 -20.29
N GLN A 82 -3.36 -6.78 -21.59
CA GLN A 82 -4.44 -7.53 -22.24
C GLN A 82 -4.38 -8.99 -21.78
N SER A 83 -5.52 -9.55 -21.42
CA SER A 83 -5.60 -10.99 -21.08
C SER A 83 -5.27 -11.85 -22.29
N ASP A 84 -4.43 -12.85 -22.08
CA ASP A 84 -4.11 -13.84 -23.12
C ASP A 84 -5.27 -14.84 -23.32
N ASP A 85 -6.11 -15.04 -22.28
CA ASP A 85 -7.18 -16.06 -22.26
C ASP A 85 -8.56 -15.46 -22.58
N PHE A 86 -8.78 -14.17 -22.33
CA PHE A 86 -10.05 -13.51 -22.52
C PHE A 86 -9.87 -12.10 -23.11
N ALA A 87 -9.93 -11.98 -24.41
CA ALA A 87 -9.67 -10.76 -25.16
C ALA A 87 -10.39 -9.48 -24.63
N PRO A 88 -11.65 -9.53 -24.11
CA PRO A 88 -12.27 -8.33 -23.54
C PRO A 88 -11.70 -7.88 -22.20
N ALA A 89 -10.86 -8.70 -21.53
CA ALA A 89 -10.36 -8.39 -20.19
C ALA A 89 -8.98 -7.72 -20.20
N THR A 90 -8.81 -6.73 -19.34
CA THR A 90 -7.52 -6.18 -18.95
C THR A 90 -7.14 -6.76 -17.59
N VAL A 91 -5.94 -7.31 -17.48
CA VAL A 91 -5.44 -7.99 -16.29
C VAL A 91 -4.18 -7.30 -15.75
N PRO A 92 -3.80 -7.53 -14.46
CA PRO A 92 -2.53 -7.06 -13.94
C PRO A 92 -1.35 -7.67 -14.72
N GLY A 93 -0.47 -6.82 -15.21
CA GLY A 93 0.83 -7.16 -15.78
C GLY A 93 1.95 -7.00 -14.75
N GLU A 94 3.08 -6.42 -15.18
CA GLU A 94 4.23 -6.18 -14.32
C GLU A 94 3.88 -5.31 -13.11
N PRO A 95 4.33 -5.68 -11.88
CA PRO A 95 4.16 -4.84 -10.72
C PRO A 95 4.95 -3.54 -10.86
N THR A 96 4.36 -2.42 -10.47
CA THR A 96 5.02 -1.12 -10.54
C THR A 96 5.42 -0.62 -9.17
N THR A 97 4.50 -0.60 -8.22
CA THR A 97 4.77 -0.12 -6.85
C THR A 97 3.98 -0.87 -5.78
N VAL A 98 4.57 -0.94 -4.60
CA VAL A 98 3.86 -1.16 -3.34
C VAL A 98 3.89 0.16 -2.57
N GLN A 99 2.73 0.68 -2.18
CA GLN A 99 2.63 1.91 -1.41
C GLN A 99 1.93 1.63 -0.09
N VAL A 100 2.48 2.16 1.00
CA VAL A 100 2.02 1.88 2.36
C VAL A 100 1.67 3.18 3.06
N MET A 101 0.53 3.21 3.74
CA MET A 101 0.17 4.26 4.69
C MET A 101 0.00 3.64 6.07
N VAL A 102 0.62 4.26 7.08
CA VAL A 102 0.54 3.81 8.48
C VAL A 102 0.01 4.96 9.34
N LYS A 103 -1.06 4.71 10.09
CA LYS A 103 -1.60 5.69 11.03
C LYS A 103 -0.89 5.58 12.38
N ASP A 104 -0.26 6.66 12.79
CA ASP A 104 0.29 6.89 14.12
C ASP A 104 0.25 8.40 14.38
N SER A 105 -0.74 8.83 15.16
CA SER A 105 -1.04 10.24 15.41
C SER A 105 0.08 10.99 16.13
N ARG A 106 0.93 10.28 16.88
CA ARG A 106 2.07 10.85 17.59
C ARG A 106 3.28 10.97 16.68
N ARG A 107 3.64 9.86 16.02
CA ARG A 107 4.82 9.79 15.16
C ARG A 107 4.69 10.70 13.94
N TYR A 108 3.51 10.81 13.37
CA TYR A 108 3.24 11.53 12.13
C TYR A 108 2.34 12.75 12.32
N ALA A 109 2.45 13.45 13.46
CA ALA A 109 1.60 14.60 13.79
C ALA A 109 1.60 15.69 12.70
N SER A 110 2.74 15.95 12.07
CA SER A 110 2.89 16.97 11.00
C SER A 110 2.21 16.60 9.69
N THR A 111 1.82 15.35 9.52
CA THR A 111 1.20 14.81 8.30
C THR A 111 -0.19 14.21 8.56
N GLY A 112 -0.93 14.81 9.50
CA GLY A 112 -2.27 14.36 9.86
C GLY A 112 -2.31 12.97 10.51
N GLY A 113 -1.20 12.53 11.09
CA GLY A 113 -1.06 11.23 11.72
C GLY A 113 -0.72 10.10 10.74
N TRP A 114 -0.36 10.39 9.49
CA TRP A 114 -0.04 9.38 8.49
C TRP A 114 1.43 9.38 8.06
N GLY A 115 2.07 8.21 8.18
CA GLY A 115 3.35 7.92 7.54
C GLY A 115 3.14 7.28 6.17
N PHE A 116 4.07 7.52 5.24
CA PHE A 116 3.99 7.07 3.85
C PHE A 116 5.23 6.29 3.44
N GLY A 117 5.03 5.21 2.68
CA GLY A 117 6.09 4.46 2.03
C GLY A 117 5.72 4.12 0.59
N ARG A 118 6.66 4.31 -0.32
CA ARG A 118 6.56 3.87 -1.72
C ARG A 118 7.76 3.01 -2.05
N PHE A 119 7.51 1.85 -2.63
CA PHE A 119 8.52 0.84 -2.91
C PHE A 119 8.41 0.38 -4.36
N ILE A 120 9.57 0.23 -5.01
CA ILE A 120 9.72 -0.32 -6.35
C ILE A 120 10.60 -1.57 -6.22
N ASN A 121 10.10 -2.71 -6.65
CA ASN A 121 10.79 -4.01 -6.48
C ASN A 121 11.24 -4.29 -5.02
N GLY A 122 10.40 -3.89 -4.06
CA GLY A 122 10.69 -4.08 -2.63
C GLY A 122 11.69 -3.08 -2.02
N VAL A 123 12.25 -2.17 -2.82
CA VAL A 123 13.20 -1.15 -2.36
C VAL A 123 12.48 0.20 -2.22
N PRO A 124 12.73 0.98 -1.16
CA PRO A 124 12.15 2.31 -1.03
C PRO A 124 12.49 3.19 -2.24
N ALA A 125 11.48 3.90 -2.77
CA ALA A 125 11.68 4.94 -3.75
C ALA A 125 12.50 6.11 -3.17
N ASP A 126 12.94 7.02 -4.02
CA ASP A 126 13.80 8.13 -3.62
C ASP A 126 13.09 9.16 -2.70
N LEU A 127 13.89 10.06 -2.14
CA LEU A 127 13.44 11.12 -1.26
C LEU A 127 12.44 12.06 -1.96
N ALA A 128 12.69 12.41 -3.22
CA ALA A 128 11.86 13.36 -3.96
C ALA A 128 10.42 12.82 -4.12
N GLN A 129 10.26 11.54 -4.40
CA GLN A 129 8.94 10.93 -4.46
C GLN A 129 8.22 10.94 -3.10
N HIS A 130 8.94 10.64 -2.00
CA HIS A 130 8.33 10.66 -0.66
C HIS A 130 7.93 12.06 -0.20
N GLN A 131 8.62 13.11 -0.62
CA GLN A 131 8.24 14.50 -0.34
C GLN A 131 6.88 14.89 -0.93
N THR A 132 6.44 14.24 -2.00
CA THR A 132 5.16 14.54 -2.66
C THR A 132 3.96 13.79 -2.05
N CYS A 133 4.17 12.73 -1.27
CA CYS A 133 3.09 11.86 -0.80
C CYS A 133 2.03 12.64 -0.01
N PHE A 134 2.42 13.25 1.10
CA PHE A 134 1.49 13.96 1.98
C PHE A 134 0.84 15.16 1.28
N ALA A 135 1.60 15.93 0.53
CA ALA A 135 1.07 17.11 -0.17
C ALA A 135 -0.10 16.76 -1.11
N CYS A 136 0.03 15.66 -1.86
CA CYS A 136 -1.04 15.19 -2.75
C CYS A 136 -2.28 14.73 -1.96
N HIS A 137 -2.10 13.96 -0.89
CA HIS A 137 -3.20 13.51 -0.03
C HIS A 137 -3.90 14.69 0.66
N ALA A 138 -3.14 15.66 1.18
CA ALA A 138 -3.68 16.84 1.82
C ALA A 138 -4.48 17.73 0.87
N ALA A 139 -4.01 17.89 -0.37
CA ALA A 139 -4.68 18.73 -1.37
C ALA A 139 -6.02 18.15 -1.85
N ARG A 140 -6.24 16.84 -1.76
CA ARG A 140 -7.37 16.15 -2.40
C ARG A 140 -8.36 15.50 -1.45
N VAL A 141 -7.89 14.96 -0.31
CA VAL A 141 -8.70 14.10 0.57
C VAL A 141 -8.45 14.37 2.06
N LYS A 142 -8.08 15.60 2.42
CA LYS A 142 -7.89 16.03 3.81
C LYS A 142 -9.13 15.80 4.67
N ASP A 143 -10.29 16.09 4.12
CA ASP A 143 -11.62 15.93 4.74
C ASP A 143 -11.99 14.45 4.99
N ARG A 144 -11.24 13.53 4.42
CA ARG A 144 -11.41 12.08 4.56
C ARG A 144 -10.23 11.42 5.29
N ASP A 145 -9.68 12.14 6.24
CA ASP A 145 -8.47 11.75 6.96
C ASP A 145 -7.33 11.31 6.01
N TYR A 146 -7.16 12.04 4.92
CA TYR A 146 -6.10 11.84 3.91
C TYR A 146 -6.16 10.52 3.14
N VAL A 147 -7.30 9.80 3.12
CA VAL A 147 -7.44 8.49 2.47
C VAL A 147 -8.32 8.59 1.22
N PHE A 148 -7.76 8.24 0.05
CA PHE A 148 -8.49 8.23 -1.23
C PHE A 148 -9.51 7.10 -1.33
N THR A 149 -9.16 5.93 -0.81
CA THR A 149 -9.90 4.70 -1.03
C THR A 149 -11.19 4.66 -0.19
N ARG A 150 -12.29 4.25 -0.81
CA ARG A 150 -13.55 3.89 -0.16
C ARG A 150 -13.72 2.37 -0.22
N TYR A 151 -14.52 1.80 0.67
CA TYR A 151 -14.86 0.39 0.58
C TYR A 151 -15.66 0.14 -0.68
N ALA A 152 -15.26 -0.84 -1.47
CA ALA A 152 -16.05 -1.26 -2.63
C ALA A 152 -17.35 -1.93 -2.16
N PRO A 153 -18.49 -1.64 -2.80
CA PRO A 153 -19.79 -2.21 -2.42
C PRO A 153 -19.82 -3.75 -2.62
#